data_990439ae9c89aa9e52249ca240c1b834
#
_entry.id   990439ae9c89aa9e52249ca240c1b834
#
_cell.length_a   1.000
_cell.length_b   1.000
_cell.length_c   1.000
_cell.angle_alpha   90.00
_cell.angle_beta   90.00
_cell.angle_gamma   90.00
#
_symmetry.space_group_name_H-M   'P 1'
#
loop_
_entity.id
_entity.type
_entity.pdbx_description
1 polymer ?
#
loop_
_entity_poly.entity_id
_entity_poly.type
_entity_poly.pdbx_seq_one_letter_code
_entity_poly.pdbx_strand_id
1 'polypeptide(L)'
;MNMRDSSTGGILVASLLLLSLPALAYEGSSTVNFNVTGTIEAPSCEVAVEPSNSIDLGTVSSQTFSGNAGSSGASVPVNLVFSSCSADASAVTIVFSGTSFDNTHASIYKNFQTGSNGASGVGLQLLSMADQQPLGPGVQYLYTFDDDAGVHTFNMVARMYSPYGQVSPGIVGFTATFDVAYK
;
A
#
# COMPACT_ATOMS: atom_id res chain seq x y z
N MET A 1 -52.59 -62.51 72.59
CA MET A 1 -53.77 -62.52 73.49
C MET A 1 -54.74 -61.47 72.95
N ASN A 2 -55.84 -61.95 72.42
CA ASN A 2 -57.19 -61.37 72.38
C ASN A 2 -57.26 -59.89 71.75
N MET A 3 -58.10 -59.65 70.96
CA MET A 3 -59.42 -59.99 70.45
C MET A 3 -59.96 -58.72 69.79
N ARG A 4 -60.50 -58.83 68.58
CA ARG A 4 -61.87 -58.47 68.18
C ARG A 4 -62.27 -57.03 68.45
N ASP A 5 -62.90 -56.31 67.54
CA ASP A 5 -64.10 -56.60 66.74
C ASP A 5 -64.25 -55.45 65.68
N SER A 6 -64.54 -55.77 64.51
CA SER A 6 -65.77 -55.63 63.76
C SER A 6 -66.62 -54.36 64.00
N SER A 7 -66.83 -53.58 62.97
CA SER A 7 -68.15 -53.11 62.48
C SER A 7 -68.09 -52.20 61.26
N THR A 8 -68.59 -52.73 60.18
CA THR A 8 -69.57 -52.26 59.19
C THR A 8 -69.82 -50.75 59.03
N GLY A 9 -69.76 -50.34 57.80
CA GLY A 9 -70.75 -49.42 57.33
C GLY A 9 -70.30 -48.25 56.45
N GLY A 10 -70.71 -48.22 55.23
CA GLY A 10 -70.95 -46.98 54.55
C GLY A 10 -70.16 -46.74 53.23
N ILE A 11 -70.71 -47.24 52.14
CA ILE A 11 -70.33 -46.86 50.76
C ILE A 11 -70.79 -45.42 50.52
N LEU A 12 -69.87 -44.53 50.31
CA LEU A 12 -70.11 -43.24 49.66
C LEU A 12 -69.16 -43.12 48.44
N VAL A 13 -69.75 -43.38 47.30
CA VAL A 13 -69.08 -43.12 46.00
C VAL A 13 -69.08 -41.62 45.82
N ALA A 14 -67.97 -41.00 46.11
CA ALA A 14 -67.71 -39.61 45.70
C ALA A 14 -67.01 -39.64 44.36
N SER A 15 -67.79 -39.33 43.32
CA SER A 15 -67.31 -39.15 41.96
C SER A 15 -66.44 -37.92 41.88
N LEU A 16 -65.07 -38.10 41.84
CA LEU A 16 -64.13 -37.07 41.70
C LEU A 16 -63.98 -36.76 40.22
N LEU A 17 -64.68 -35.75 39.72
CA LEU A 17 -64.43 -35.14 38.37
C LEU A 17 -63.08 -34.53 38.41
N LEU A 18 -62.06 -35.17 37.78
CA LEU A 18 -60.77 -34.63 37.44
C LEU A 18 -60.95 -33.60 36.30
N LEU A 19 -61.09 -32.36 36.70
CA LEU A 19 -60.90 -31.23 35.73
C LEU A 19 -59.43 -31.17 35.32
N SER A 20 -59.12 -31.81 34.22
CA SER A 20 -57.84 -31.63 33.54
C SER A 20 -57.81 -30.21 32.95
N LEU A 21 -57.13 -29.28 33.62
CA LEU A 21 -56.77 -27.98 33.12
C LEU A 21 -55.67 -28.18 32.06
N PRO A 22 -55.83 -27.71 30.84
CA PRO A 22 -54.72 -27.69 29.86
C PRO A 22 -53.64 -26.74 30.41
N ALA A 23 -52.47 -27.27 30.74
CA ALA A 23 -51.31 -26.47 30.97
C ALA A 23 -50.92 -25.81 29.65
N LEU A 24 -51.23 -24.53 29.50
CA LEU A 24 -50.69 -23.70 28.42
C LEU A 24 -49.18 -23.55 28.69
N ALA A 25 -48.37 -24.41 28.08
CA ALA A 25 -46.94 -24.21 28.02
C ALA A 25 -46.72 -22.95 27.18
N TYR A 26 -46.45 -21.83 27.81
CA TYR A 26 -45.97 -20.62 27.16
C TYR A 26 -44.53 -20.88 26.68
N GLU A 27 -44.39 -21.22 25.42
CA GLU A 27 -43.10 -21.22 24.76
C GLU A 27 -42.67 -19.76 24.52
N GLY A 28 -42.07 -19.18 25.52
CA GLY A 28 -41.46 -17.87 25.43
C GLY A 28 -40.19 -17.97 24.59
N SER A 29 -40.27 -17.75 23.27
CA SER A 29 -39.06 -17.56 22.47
C SER A 29 -38.52 -16.16 22.75
N SER A 30 -37.35 -16.08 23.39
CA SER A 30 -36.62 -14.84 23.60
C SER A 30 -35.67 -14.64 22.42
N THR A 31 -35.93 -13.66 21.57
CA THR A 31 -35.00 -13.22 20.50
C THR A 31 -34.15 -12.11 21.10
N VAL A 32 -32.85 -12.34 21.14
CA VAL A 32 -31.87 -11.31 21.49
C VAL A 32 -31.17 -10.86 20.23
N ASN A 33 -31.34 -9.58 19.89
CA ASN A 33 -30.63 -8.94 18.81
C ASN A 33 -29.42 -8.17 19.38
N PHE A 34 -28.25 -8.40 18.84
CA PHE A 34 -27.07 -7.60 19.16
C PHE A 34 -26.45 -7.08 17.87
N ASN A 35 -25.98 -5.83 17.91
CA ASN A 35 -25.29 -5.23 16.80
C ASN A 35 -23.79 -5.44 16.97
N VAL A 36 -23.17 -5.91 15.88
CA VAL A 36 -21.72 -6.02 15.78
C VAL A 36 -21.27 -5.01 14.72
N THR A 37 -20.41 -4.08 15.11
CA THR A 37 -19.83 -3.10 14.21
C THR A 37 -18.31 -3.25 14.24
N GLY A 38 -17.68 -3.02 13.11
CA GLY A 38 -16.24 -3.04 12.96
C GLY A 38 -15.83 -2.13 11.80
N THR A 39 -14.60 -1.66 11.83
CA THR A 39 -13.99 -0.91 10.75
C THR A 39 -12.90 -1.76 10.13
N ILE A 40 -12.84 -1.77 8.79
CA ILE A 40 -11.75 -2.38 8.05
C ILE A 40 -10.97 -1.20 7.44
N GLU A 41 -9.72 -1.07 7.83
CA GLU A 41 -8.81 -0.05 7.30
C GLU A 41 -7.92 -0.68 6.22
N ALA A 42 -7.63 0.08 5.16
CA ALA A 42 -6.68 -0.35 4.16
C ALA A 42 -5.25 -0.17 4.70
N PRO A 43 -4.29 -1.03 4.33
CA PRO A 43 -2.90 -0.84 4.69
C PRO A 43 -2.38 0.50 4.15
N SER A 44 -1.57 1.19 4.95
CA SER A 44 -1.02 2.51 4.59
C SER A 44 0.29 2.78 5.33
N CYS A 45 1.12 3.66 4.77
CA CYS A 45 2.30 4.23 5.40
C CYS A 45 2.36 5.73 5.15
N GLU A 46 3.12 6.45 5.97
CA GLU A 46 3.62 7.77 5.64
C GLU A 46 4.78 7.63 4.66
N VAL A 47 4.79 8.41 3.57
CA VAL A 47 5.83 8.34 2.53
C VAL A 47 6.55 9.67 2.42
N ALA A 48 7.87 9.63 2.46
CA ALA A 48 8.73 10.79 2.28
C ALA A 48 9.80 10.53 1.22
N VAL A 49 10.29 11.60 0.58
CA VAL A 49 11.46 11.58 -0.29
C VAL A 49 12.66 12.13 0.46
N GLU A 50 13.76 11.40 0.47
CA GLU A 50 15.01 11.86 1.07
C GLU A 50 16.12 12.02 0.01
N PRO A 51 16.97 13.03 0.16
CA PRO A 51 17.07 14.00 1.27
C PRO A 51 16.00 15.10 1.25
N SER A 52 15.28 15.29 0.13
CA SER A 52 14.18 16.26 -0.02
C SER A 52 13.40 15.98 -1.31
N ASN A 53 12.25 16.63 -1.47
CA ASN A 53 11.46 16.59 -2.72
C ASN A 53 12.12 17.36 -3.88
N SER A 54 13.22 18.08 -3.62
CA SER A 54 14.01 18.79 -4.63
C SER A 54 15.42 18.25 -4.61
N ILE A 55 15.79 17.55 -5.68
CA ILE A 55 17.09 16.88 -5.83
C ILE A 55 17.95 17.71 -6.78
N ASP A 56 19.12 18.15 -6.30
CA ASP A 56 20.12 18.83 -7.12
C ASP A 56 21.05 17.78 -7.76
N LEU A 57 21.06 17.72 -9.09
CA LEU A 57 21.97 16.86 -9.86
C LEU A 57 23.31 17.51 -10.12
N GLY A 58 23.52 18.73 -9.65
CA GLY A 58 24.74 19.50 -9.83
C GLY A 58 24.95 19.98 -11.28
N THR A 59 26.20 20.35 -11.58
CA THR A 59 26.62 20.82 -12.89
C THR A 59 27.50 19.77 -13.55
N VAL A 60 27.16 19.41 -14.79
CA VAL A 60 27.93 18.45 -15.60
C VAL A 60 28.35 19.13 -16.90
N SER A 61 29.62 18.94 -17.31
CA SER A 61 30.10 19.43 -18.59
C SER A 61 29.40 18.73 -19.74
N SER A 62 28.95 19.46 -20.76
CA SER A 62 28.40 18.87 -21.97
C SER A 62 29.38 17.91 -22.69
N GLN A 63 30.68 18.09 -22.48
CA GLN A 63 31.73 17.21 -23.06
C GLN A 63 31.67 15.79 -22.44
N THR A 64 31.15 15.63 -21.21
CA THR A 64 30.96 14.31 -20.62
C THR A 64 30.00 13.44 -21.45
N PHE A 65 29.05 14.07 -22.12
CA PHE A 65 28.04 13.39 -22.92
C PHE A 65 28.40 13.36 -24.43
N SER A 66 29.17 14.34 -24.91
CA SER A 66 29.41 14.56 -26.34
C SER A 66 30.12 13.39 -27.01
N GLY A 67 29.48 12.82 -28.02
CA GLY A 67 30.01 11.68 -28.78
C GLY A 67 29.85 10.32 -28.11
N ASN A 68 29.28 10.28 -26.88
CA ASN A 68 29.14 9.07 -26.09
C ASN A 68 27.68 8.78 -25.83
N ALA A 69 27.02 8.04 -26.71
CA ALA A 69 25.66 7.55 -26.45
C ALA A 69 25.62 6.68 -25.21
N GLY A 70 24.61 6.87 -24.37
CA GLY A 70 24.46 6.13 -23.11
C GLY A 70 25.30 6.67 -21.96
N SER A 71 25.95 7.81 -22.12
CA SER A 71 26.75 8.45 -21.05
C SER A 71 25.88 9.09 -19.99
N SER A 72 26.41 9.16 -18.77
CA SER A 72 25.73 9.75 -17.60
C SER A 72 26.63 10.68 -16.82
N GLY A 73 26.02 11.62 -16.12
CA GLY A 73 26.64 12.39 -15.06
C GLY A 73 26.81 11.61 -13.77
N ALA A 74 27.23 12.31 -12.71
CA ALA A 74 27.31 11.73 -11.37
C ALA A 74 25.92 11.27 -10.89
N SER A 75 25.91 10.18 -10.14
CA SER A 75 24.69 9.66 -9.50
C SER A 75 24.49 10.33 -8.15
N VAL A 76 23.24 10.74 -7.91
CA VAL A 76 22.79 11.33 -6.65
C VAL A 76 21.79 10.35 -6.01
N PRO A 77 21.98 9.95 -4.73
CA PRO A 77 21.03 9.08 -4.05
C PRO A 77 19.70 9.79 -3.82
N VAL A 78 18.63 9.03 -4.01
CA VAL A 78 17.24 9.44 -3.75
C VAL A 78 16.53 8.26 -3.12
N ASN A 79 15.87 8.46 -2.00
CA ASN A 79 15.22 7.38 -1.29
C ASN A 79 13.74 7.68 -1.10
N LEU A 80 12.90 6.64 -1.19
CA LEU A 80 11.54 6.69 -0.69
C LEU A 80 11.52 6.00 0.68
N VAL A 81 11.14 6.76 1.69
CA VAL A 81 11.08 6.30 3.07
C VAL A 81 9.62 6.08 3.45
N PHE A 82 9.30 4.87 3.87
CA PHE A 82 8.00 4.45 4.35
C PHE A 82 8.07 4.28 5.86
N SER A 83 7.29 5.07 6.58
CA SER A 83 7.23 5.07 8.04
C SER A 83 5.80 4.99 8.54
N SER A 84 5.63 4.73 9.83
CA SER A 84 4.30 4.63 10.45
C SER A 84 3.36 3.65 9.70
N CYS A 85 3.92 2.59 9.16
CA CYS A 85 3.15 1.62 8.39
C CYS A 85 2.16 0.87 9.28
N SER A 86 0.97 0.60 8.75
CA SER A 86 0.03 -0.31 9.39
C SER A 86 0.62 -1.74 9.44
N ALA A 87 0.25 -2.51 10.47
CA ALA A 87 0.79 -3.86 10.68
C ALA A 87 0.52 -4.84 9.50
N ASP A 88 -0.48 -4.53 8.69
CA ASP A 88 -0.87 -5.35 7.53
C ASP A 88 -0.11 -4.97 6.23
N ALA A 89 0.67 -3.88 6.25
CA ALA A 89 1.45 -3.47 5.09
C ALA A 89 2.73 -4.31 4.99
N SER A 90 2.82 -5.18 4.01
CA SER A 90 3.98 -6.06 3.79
C SER A 90 4.79 -5.71 2.54
N ALA A 91 4.19 -4.99 1.62
CA ALA A 91 4.84 -4.55 0.38
C ALA A 91 4.11 -3.36 -0.22
N VAL A 92 4.77 -2.68 -1.14
CA VAL A 92 4.18 -1.62 -1.96
C VAL A 92 4.48 -1.83 -3.42
N THR A 93 3.52 -1.51 -4.26
CA THR A 93 3.76 -1.32 -5.69
C THR A 93 3.91 0.17 -5.95
N ILE A 94 5.07 0.58 -6.43
CA ILE A 94 5.40 1.97 -6.76
C ILE A 94 5.24 2.12 -8.27
N VAL A 95 4.39 3.03 -8.70
CA VAL A 95 4.15 3.36 -10.11
C VAL A 95 4.81 4.69 -10.42
N PHE A 96 5.79 4.67 -11.31
CA PHE A 96 6.52 5.87 -11.71
C PHE A 96 5.83 6.54 -12.89
N SER A 97 5.67 7.86 -12.82
CA SER A 97 4.97 8.67 -13.83
C SER A 97 5.78 9.91 -14.20
N GLY A 98 5.58 10.40 -15.41
CA GLY A 98 6.24 11.58 -15.93
C GLY A 98 6.20 11.63 -17.45
N THR A 99 6.96 12.56 -18.05
CA THR A 99 7.08 12.66 -19.50
C THR A 99 8.33 11.90 -19.95
N SER A 100 8.15 10.95 -20.85
CA SER A 100 9.26 10.19 -21.45
C SER A 100 10.12 11.08 -22.36
N PHE A 101 11.41 10.78 -22.41
CA PHE A 101 12.38 11.46 -23.25
C PHE A 101 11.97 11.39 -24.73
N ASP A 102 11.76 10.17 -25.21
CA ASP A 102 11.17 9.85 -26.50
C ASP A 102 10.59 8.41 -26.49
N ASN A 103 10.06 7.98 -27.61
CA ASN A 103 9.45 6.64 -27.72
C ASN A 103 10.47 5.50 -27.63
N THR A 104 11.74 5.73 -27.98
CA THR A 104 12.81 4.73 -27.93
C THR A 104 13.38 4.61 -26.51
N HIS A 105 13.44 5.74 -25.81
CA HIS A 105 13.98 5.85 -24.46
C HIS A 105 12.86 6.25 -23.47
N ALA A 106 11.80 5.47 -23.46
CA ALA A 106 10.60 5.73 -22.65
C ALA A 106 10.88 5.71 -21.13
N SER A 107 11.91 4.99 -20.68
CA SER A 107 12.33 4.91 -19.29
C SER A 107 13.17 6.10 -18.79
N ILE A 108 13.43 7.09 -19.64
CA ILE A 108 14.16 8.30 -19.30
C ILE A 108 13.16 9.46 -19.22
N TYR A 109 13.27 10.30 -18.19
CA TYR A 109 12.44 11.48 -18.05
C TYR A 109 12.97 12.63 -18.93
N LYS A 110 12.06 13.27 -19.60
CA LYS A 110 12.36 14.41 -20.48
C LYS A 110 12.67 15.67 -19.68
N ASN A 111 13.65 16.44 -20.14
CA ASN A 111 13.86 17.80 -19.66
C ASN A 111 12.65 18.68 -20.01
N PHE A 112 12.02 19.30 -19.01
CA PHE A 112 10.92 20.23 -19.24
C PHE A 112 11.39 21.66 -19.53
N GLN A 113 12.64 21.97 -19.24
CA GLN A 113 13.23 23.24 -19.60
C GLN A 113 13.42 23.29 -21.12
N THR A 114 12.71 24.21 -21.75
CA THR A 114 12.68 24.37 -23.20
C THR A 114 13.14 25.79 -23.61
N GLY A 115 13.34 26.01 -24.90
CA GLY A 115 13.79 27.29 -25.41
C GLY A 115 15.30 27.45 -25.37
N SER A 116 15.79 28.70 -25.56
CA SER A 116 17.23 29.00 -25.72
C SER A 116 18.09 28.69 -24.48
N ASN A 117 17.47 28.60 -23.30
CA ASN A 117 18.17 28.35 -22.03
C ASN A 117 18.10 26.90 -21.60
N GLY A 118 17.29 26.05 -22.23
CA GLY A 118 17.14 24.64 -21.89
C GLY A 118 18.23 23.79 -22.54
N ALA A 119 18.80 22.85 -21.77
CA ALA A 119 19.66 21.82 -22.33
C ALA A 119 18.85 20.84 -23.18
N SER A 120 19.41 20.39 -24.30
CA SER A 120 18.80 19.34 -25.12
C SER A 120 19.64 18.07 -25.14
N GLY A 121 19.05 16.94 -25.53
CA GLY A 121 19.73 15.65 -25.65
C GLY A 121 20.09 14.98 -24.32
N VAL A 122 19.63 15.52 -23.20
CA VAL A 122 19.82 14.96 -21.86
C VAL A 122 18.46 14.76 -21.17
N GLY A 123 18.32 13.67 -20.45
CA GLY A 123 17.18 13.33 -19.62
C GLY A 123 17.59 12.92 -18.22
N LEU A 124 16.60 12.66 -17.34
CA LEU A 124 16.83 12.07 -16.05
C LEU A 124 16.66 10.56 -16.14
N GLN A 125 17.64 9.83 -15.63
CA GLN A 125 17.55 8.41 -15.39
C GLN A 125 17.47 8.15 -13.88
N LEU A 126 16.41 7.46 -13.47
CA LEU A 126 16.29 6.88 -12.14
C LEU A 126 16.57 5.39 -12.22
N LEU A 127 17.32 4.85 -11.27
CA LEU A 127 17.64 3.43 -11.17
C LEU A 127 17.39 2.95 -9.75
N SER A 128 16.80 1.77 -9.61
CA SER A 128 16.79 1.06 -8.35
C SER A 128 18.22 0.67 -7.95
N MET A 129 18.58 0.86 -6.69
CA MET A 129 19.90 0.44 -6.20
C MET A 129 19.98 -1.08 -5.99
N ALA A 130 18.85 -1.75 -5.80
CA ALA A 130 18.80 -3.19 -5.52
C ALA A 130 19.16 -4.02 -6.77
N ASP A 131 18.65 -3.65 -7.93
CA ASP A 131 18.74 -4.45 -9.16
C ASP A 131 19.09 -3.66 -10.42
N GLN A 132 19.34 -2.34 -10.27
CA GLN A 132 19.65 -1.41 -11.36
C GLN A 132 18.52 -1.28 -12.41
N GLN A 133 17.29 -1.69 -12.05
CA GLN A 133 16.15 -1.52 -12.93
C GLN A 133 15.87 -0.03 -13.18
N PRO A 134 15.69 0.39 -14.45
CA PRO A 134 15.25 1.74 -14.77
C PRO A 134 13.84 2.01 -14.26
N LEU A 135 13.68 3.11 -13.52
CA LEU A 135 12.44 3.55 -12.89
C LEU A 135 11.88 4.76 -13.65
N GLY A 136 11.52 4.54 -14.90
CA GLY A 136 11.02 5.58 -15.79
C GLY A 136 9.50 5.68 -15.84
N PRO A 137 8.97 6.62 -16.63
CA PRO A 137 7.54 6.79 -16.81
C PRO A 137 6.83 5.49 -17.22
N GLY A 138 5.77 5.11 -16.50
CA GLY A 138 4.99 3.90 -16.71
C GLY A 138 5.56 2.63 -16.07
N VAL A 139 6.73 2.68 -15.47
CA VAL A 139 7.32 1.52 -14.77
C VAL A 139 6.63 1.30 -13.44
N GLN A 140 6.37 0.03 -13.13
CA GLN A 140 5.89 -0.43 -11.82
C GLN A 140 6.99 -1.23 -11.14
N TYR A 141 7.23 -0.95 -9.89
CA TYR A 141 8.22 -1.64 -9.08
C TYR A 141 7.57 -2.18 -7.80
N LEU A 142 7.72 -3.48 -7.56
CA LEU A 142 7.27 -4.10 -6.31
C LEU A 142 8.41 -4.03 -5.30
N TYR A 143 8.18 -3.32 -4.21
CA TYR A 143 9.11 -3.24 -3.08
C TYR A 143 8.48 -3.96 -1.88
N THR A 144 9.15 -5.03 -1.42
CA THR A 144 8.73 -5.80 -0.24
C THR A 144 9.41 -5.21 0.99
N PHE A 145 8.63 -5.05 2.05
CA PHE A 145 9.14 -4.55 3.31
C PHE A 145 9.94 -5.64 4.04
N ASP A 146 10.95 -5.20 4.78
CA ASP A 146 11.67 -6.06 5.70
C ASP A 146 10.86 -6.15 7.01
N ASP A 147 10.45 -7.35 7.40
CA ASP A 147 9.54 -7.59 8.53
C ASP A 147 10.08 -7.05 9.87
N ASP A 148 11.40 -6.89 10.00
CA ASP A 148 12.05 -6.44 11.23
C ASP A 148 12.28 -4.93 11.30
N ALA A 149 11.98 -4.17 10.25
CA ALA A 149 12.27 -2.75 10.16
C ALA A 149 11.05 -1.89 10.51
N GLY A 150 11.19 -0.98 11.48
CA GLY A 150 10.16 0.03 11.78
C GLY A 150 10.04 1.13 10.72
N VAL A 151 11.04 1.25 9.83
CA VAL A 151 11.10 2.17 8.69
C VAL A 151 11.66 1.41 7.50
N HIS A 152 10.98 1.49 6.36
CA HIS A 152 11.39 0.81 5.14
C HIS A 152 11.89 1.83 4.13
N THR A 153 13.03 1.58 3.50
CA THR A 153 13.66 2.53 2.59
C THR A 153 13.92 1.91 1.24
N PHE A 154 13.23 2.42 0.22
CA PHE A 154 13.50 2.08 -1.17
C PHE A 154 14.58 3.01 -1.74
N ASN A 155 15.76 2.46 -1.97
CA ASN A 155 16.94 3.20 -2.40
C ASN A 155 17.02 3.29 -3.92
N MET A 156 17.19 4.51 -4.43
CA MET A 156 17.34 4.83 -5.86
C MET A 156 18.54 5.74 -6.06
N VAL A 157 18.96 5.85 -7.31
CA VAL A 157 19.87 6.90 -7.77
C VAL A 157 19.26 7.66 -8.93
N ALA A 158 19.48 8.97 -8.92
CA ALA A 158 19.13 9.90 -9.98
C ALA A 158 20.40 10.39 -10.69
N ARG A 159 20.38 10.48 -12.02
CA ARG A 159 21.49 11.03 -12.80
C ARG A 159 21.03 11.65 -14.11
N MET A 160 21.76 12.63 -14.56
CA MET A 160 21.63 13.10 -15.94
C MET A 160 22.12 12.01 -16.88
N TYR A 161 21.41 11.77 -17.96
CA TYR A 161 21.72 10.70 -18.91
C TYR A 161 21.47 11.18 -20.34
N SER A 162 22.42 10.92 -21.24
CA SER A 162 22.29 11.22 -22.66
C SER A 162 22.16 9.95 -23.48
N PRO A 163 20.96 9.63 -23.98
CA PRO A 163 20.76 8.42 -24.79
C PRO A 163 21.57 8.40 -26.06
N TYR A 164 21.75 9.59 -26.70
CA TYR A 164 22.35 9.71 -28.02
C TYR A 164 23.74 10.32 -28.04
N GLY A 165 24.23 10.83 -26.90
CA GLY A 165 25.53 11.50 -26.84
C GLY A 165 25.58 12.85 -27.60
N GLN A 166 24.43 13.47 -27.84
CA GLN A 166 24.27 14.76 -28.53
C GLN A 166 23.58 15.72 -27.56
N VAL A 167 24.37 16.50 -26.83
CA VAL A 167 23.87 17.40 -25.79
C VAL A 167 24.25 18.84 -26.11
N SER A 168 23.27 19.74 -26.03
CA SER A 168 23.53 21.18 -25.98
C SER A 168 23.53 21.67 -24.53
N PRO A 169 24.43 22.62 -24.22
CA PRO A 169 24.46 23.23 -22.89
C PRO A 169 23.16 23.96 -22.58
N GLY A 170 22.80 24.00 -21.28
CA GLY A 170 21.62 24.71 -20.83
C GLY A 170 21.17 24.22 -19.45
N ILE A 171 20.03 24.71 -19.00
CA ILE A 171 19.41 24.35 -17.73
C ILE A 171 18.62 23.05 -17.93
N VAL A 172 18.63 22.20 -16.92
CA VAL A 172 17.80 21.01 -16.86
C VAL A 172 16.77 21.14 -15.74
N GLY A 173 15.59 20.55 -15.96
CA GLY A 173 14.57 20.38 -14.95
C GLY A 173 13.75 19.13 -15.30
N PHE A 174 13.52 18.29 -14.31
CA PHE A 174 12.81 17.03 -14.47
C PHE A 174 11.73 16.92 -13.42
N THR A 175 10.63 16.26 -13.77
CA THR A 175 9.59 15.89 -12.82
C THR A 175 9.37 14.39 -12.93
N ALA A 176 9.60 13.69 -11.84
CA ALA A 176 9.19 12.31 -11.64
C ALA A 176 8.14 12.28 -10.54
N THR A 177 7.02 11.65 -10.80
CA THR A 177 5.94 11.43 -9.83
C THR A 177 5.83 9.93 -9.58
N PHE A 178 5.44 9.55 -8.40
CA PHE A 178 5.16 8.16 -8.09
C PHE A 178 3.86 8.05 -7.27
N ASP A 179 3.12 7.01 -7.56
CA ASP A 179 1.94 6.59 -6.82
C ASP A 179 2.27 5.29 -6.10
N VAL A 180 1.77 5.12 -4.88
CA VAL A 180 2.05 3.97 -4.03
C VAL A 180 0.75 3.23 -3.76
N ALA A 181 0.73 1.93 -4.07
CA ALA A 181 -0.34 1.02 -3.70
C ALA A 181 0.18 -0.04 -2.73
N TYR A 182 -0.44 -0.14 -1.57
CA TYR A 182 -0.04 -1.05 -0.49
C TYR A 182 -0.63 -2.45 -0.68
N LYS A 183 0.10 -3.45 -0.18
CA LYS A 183 -0.31 -4.85 -0.15
C LYS A 183 -0.14 -5.44 1.24
#